data_fd4b57fce8fc6925448084a1d1301432
#
_entry.id   fd4b57fce8fc6925448084a1d1301432
#
_cell.length_a   1.000
_cell.length_b   1.000
_cell.length_c   1.000
_cell.angle_alpha   90.00
_cell.angle_beta   90.00
_cell.angle_gamma   90.00
#
_symmetry.space_group_name_H-M   'P 1'
#
loop_
_entity.id
_entity.type
_entity.pdbx_description
1 polymer ?
#
loop_
_entity_poly.entity_id
_entity_poly.type
_entity_poly.pdbx_seq_one_letter_code
_entity_poly.pdbx_strand_id
1 'polypeptide(L)'
;QRQMCIRDSLGGALQQKGYKVLLIDLDGQANLTESLGLSAELPQTIYGAMKGEYPLPIYQHKDGMSIVPSCLDLSAVETELINEAGRELILAHLIKESKEKYDYILIDCPPSLSLLTLNALTASDQLIIPVQAQYLAMRGMAKLMQVVNKVQQRLNSDLKIAGVLITQYDGRKNLNKSVSELVQETFQGKVFSTHIRNAIALAEAPTQGQDIFHYAPKSAGAEDYENVCNELLTEKNV
;
A
#
# COMPACT_ATOMS: atom_id res chain seq x y z
N GLN A 1 3.89 15.73 -7.29
CA GLN A 1 4.45 15.35 -5.97
C GLN A 1 4.50 13.84 -5.95
N ARG A 2 5.71 13.26 -6.09
CA ARG A 2 5.90 11.80 -6.02
C ARG A 2 5.55 11.35 -4.62
N GLN A 3 4.46 10.60 -4.46
CA GLN A 3 4.22 9.83 -3.25
C GLN A 3 5.39 8.86 -3.10
N MET A 4 6.04 8.88 -1.93
CA MET A 4 7.02 7.85 -1.59
C MET A 4 6.30 6.50 -1.65
N CYS A 5 6.80 5.58 -2.48
CA CYS A 5 6.24 4.25 -2.59
C CYS A 5 6.51 3.48 -1.29
N ILE A 6 5.55 3.52 -0.38
CA ILE A 6 5.62 2.81 0.90
C ILE A 6 5.64 1.29 0.65
N ARG A 7 4.93 0.84 -0.40
CA ARG A 7 4.68 -0.58 -0.67
C ARG A 7 5.89 -1.31 -1.20
N ASP A 8 6.65 -0.69 -2.11
CA ASP A 8 7.89 -1.27 -2.62
C ASP A 8 8.93 -1.40 -1.49
N SER A 9 9.09 -0.36 -0.68
CA SER A 9 10.04 -0.34 0.44
C SER A 9 9.62 -1.30 1.57
N LEU A 10 8.34 -1.37 1.94
CA LEU A 10 7.87 -2.35 2.92
C LEU A 10 7.94 -3.78 2.35
N GLY A 11 7.63 -3.96 1.06
CA GLY A 11 7.79 -5.22 0.35
C GLY A 11 9.24 -5.69 0.36
N GLY A 12 10.20 -4.80 0.06
CA GLY A 12 11.62 -5.06 0.14
C GLY A 12 12.07 -5.46 1.55
N ALA A 13 11.57 -4.77 2.60
CA ALA A 13 11.87 -5.12 3.99
C ALA A 13 11.40 -6.54 4.37
N LEU A 14 10.18 -6.91 3.96
CA LEU A 14 9.64 -8.26 4.16
C LEU A 14 10.43 -9.32 3.40
N GLN A 15 10.80 -9.03 2.14
CA GLN A 15 11.60 -9.92 1.32
C GLN A 15 13.00 -10.17 1.92
N GLN A 16 13.64 -9.13 2.48
CA GLN A 16 14.92 -9.28 3.18
C GLN A 16 14.84 -10.22 4.39
N LYS A 17 13.67 -10.37 4.98
CA LYS A 17 13.39 -11.33 6.07
C LYS A 17 13.01 -12.72 5.56
N GLY A 18 13.06 -12.96 4.25
CA GLY A 18 12.81 -14.25 3.63
C GLY A 18 11.36 -14.53 3.27
N TYR A 19 10.45 -13.54 3.39
CA TYR A 19 9.06 -13.72 3.02
C TYR A 19 8.83 -13.59 1.52
N LYS A 20 7.90 -14.37 0.98
CA LYS A 20 7.41 -14.25 -0.40
C LYS A 20 6.38 -13.13 -0.46
N VAL A 21 6.67 -12.08 -1.23
CA VAL A 21 5.85 -10.87 -1.31
C VAL A 21 5.27 -10.72 -2.70
N LEU A 22 3.95 -10.45 -2.75
CA LEU A 22 3.24 -9.99 -3.94
C LEU A 22 2.82 -8.54 -3.73
N LEU A 23 3.20 -7.68 -4.65
CA LEU A 23 2.72 -6.30 -4.74
C LEU A 23 1.56 -6.23 -5.73
N ILE A 24 0.52 -5.48 -5.42
CA ILE A 24 -0.60 -5.21 -6.34
C ILE A 24 -0.76 -3.71 -6.44
N ASP A 25 -0.56 -3.18 -7.65
CA ASP A 25 -0.83 -1.77 -7.94
C ASP A 25 -2.29 -1.61 -8.36
N LEU A 26 -3.08 -0.96 -7.52
CA LEU A 26 -4.50 -0.70 -7.75
C LEU A 26 -4.78 0.79 -8.00
N ASP A 27 -3.75 1.58 -8.32
CA ASP A 27 -3.87 2.98 -8.70
C ASP A 27 -3.71 3.13 -10.22
N GLY A 28 -4.70 3.75 -10.89
CA GLY A 28 -4.63 4.05 -12.32
C GLY A 28 -3.48 4.99 -12.72
N GLN A 29 -2.81 5.64 -11.75
CA GLN A 29 -1.57 6.38 -12.02
C GLN A 29 -0.35 5.47 -12.20
N ALA A 30 -0.45 4.17 -11.89
CA ALA A 30 0.58 3.15 -12.04
C ALA A 30 1.94 3.49 -11.38
N ASN A 31 1.91 4.29 -10.30
CA ASN A 31 3.14 4.78 -9.66
C ASN A 31 3.98 3.64 -9.06
N LEU A 32 3.36 2.61 -8.46
CA LEU A 32 4.07 1.45 -7.93
C LEU A 32 4.67 0.63 -9.08
N THR A 33 3.94 0.44 -10.18
CA THR A 33 4.38 -0.26 -11.39
C THR A 33 5.64 0.39 -11.96
N GLU A 34 5.58 1.72 -12.18
CA GLU A 34 6.71 2.48 -12.72
C GLU A 34 7.89 2.56 -11.74
N SER A 35 7.63 2.62 -10.43
CA SER A 35 8.69 2.68 -9.41
C SER A 35 9.57 1.43 -9.39
N LEU A 36 9.02 0.31 -9.85
CA LEU A 36 9.74 -0.94 -10.04
C LEU A 36 10.28 -1.12 -11.47
N GLY A 37 10.27 -0.06 -12.29
CA GLY A 37 10.83 -0.06 -13.63
C GLY A 37 10.02 -0.86 -14.65
N LEU A 38 8.75 -1.16 -14.37
CA LEU A 38 7.83 -1.77 -15.33
C LEU A 38 7.10 -0.69 -16.11
N SER A 39 6.76 -1.00 -17.36
CA SER A 39 5.94 -0.11 -18.20
C SER A 39 4.47 -0.20 -17.79
N ALA A 40 3.77 0.94 -17.77
CA ALA A 40 2.31 0.97 -17.66
C ALA A 40 1.59 0.52 -18.94
N GLU A 41 2.32 0.23 -20.04
CA GLU A 41 1.81 -0.27 -21.33
C GLU A 41 1.95 -1.78 -21.48
N LEU A 42 1.98 -2.52 -20.36
CA LEU A 42 2.05 -3.99 -20.39
C LEU A 42 0.76 -4.58 -20.99
N PRO A 43 0.86 -5.73 -21.71
CA PRO A 43 -0.30 -6.34 -22.40
C PRO A 43 -1.36 -6.88 -21.43
N GLN A 44 -0.97 -7.20 -20.20
CA GLN A 44 -1.87 -7.67 -19.15
C GLN A 44 -1.58 -6.91 -17.85
N THR A 45 -2.62 -6.32 -17.27
CA THR A 45 -2.56 -5.55 -16.02
C THR A 45 -3.75 -5.91 -15.13
N ILE A 46 -3.79 -5.35 -13.93
CA ILE A 46 -4.93 -5.55 -13.02
C ILE A 46 -6.26 -5.11 -13.65
N TYR A 47 -6.25 -4.18 -14.61
CA TYR A 47 -7.44 -3.67 -15.29
C TYR A 47 -8.24 -4.79 -15.98
N GLY A 48 -7.62 -5.55 -16.90
CA GLY A 48 -8.31 -6.62 -17.59
C GLY A 48 -8.65 -7.80 -16.69
N ALA A 49 -7.81 -8.07 -15.66
CA ALA A 49 -8.13 -9.08 -14.67
C ALA A 49 -9.41 -8.71 -13.87
N MET A 50 -9.59 -7.45 -13.48
CA MET A 50 -10.81 -7.00 -12.80
C MET A 50 -12.05 -7.06 -13.68
N LYS A 51 -11.90 -6.98 -14.99
CA LYS A 51 -12.97 -7.18 -15.98
C LYS A 51 -13.26 -8.65 -16.29
N GLY A 52 -12.46 -9.58 -15.75
CA GLY A 52 -12.60 -11.00 -16.02
C GLY A 52 -12.07 -11.45 -17.39
N GLU A 53 -11.24 -10.64 -18.05
CA GLU A 53 -10.67 -10.95 -19.38
C GLU A 53 -9.58 -12.04 -19.33
N TYR A 54 -8.88 -12.11 -18.18
CA TYR A 54 -7.83 -13.10 -17.91
C TYR A 54 -7.57 -13.22 -16.40
N PRO A 55 -6.87 -14.29 -15.95
CA PRO A 55 -6.45 -14.44 -14.55
C PRO A 55 -5.51 -13.32 -14.09
N LEU A 56 -5.27 -13.23 -12.79
CA LEU A 56 -4.38 -12.22 -12.19
C LEU A 56 -2.97 -12.27 -12.83
N PRO A 57 -2.51 -11.21 -13.51
CA PRO A 57 -1.23 -11.19 -14.22
C PRO A 57 -0.09 -10.88 -13.25
N ILE A 58 0.69 -11.89 -12.88
CA ILE A 58 1.80 -11.76 -11.93
C ILE A 58 3.11 -11.73 -12.70
N TYR A 59 3.85 -10.65 -12.57
CA TYR A 59 5.19 -10.46 -13.15
C TYR A 59 6.25 -10.60 -12.06
N GLN A 60 7.40 -11.19 -12.44
CA GLN A 60 8.55 -11.30 -11.53
C GLN A 60 9.47 -10.09 -11.74
N HIS A 61 9.74 -9.37 -10.66
CA HIS A 61 10.72 -8.30 -10.69
C HIS A 61 12.16 -8.87 -10.50
N LYS A 62 13.16 -8.17 -11.05
CA LYS A 62 14.58 -8.55 -10.97
C LYS A 62 15.08 -8.75 -9.53
N ASP A 63 14.50 -8.02 -8.58
CA ASP A 63 14.85 -8.07 -7.15
C ASP A 63 14.13 -9.20 -6.40
N GLY A 64 13.40 -10.07 -7.13
CA GLY A 64 12.73 -11.26 -6.60
C GLY A 64 11.32 -11.03 -6.07
N MET A 65 10.84 -9.79 -5.98
CA MET A 65 9.44 -9.48 -5.68
C MET A 65 8.53 -9.84 -6.87
N SER A 66 7.29 -10.18 -6.57
CA SER A 66 6.25 -10.36 -7.57
C SER A 66 5.34 -9.13 -7.59
N ILE A 67 4.87 -8.73 -8.78
CA ILE A 67 3.97 -7.59 -8.93
C ILE A 67 2.84 -7.88 -9.91
N VAL A 68 1.64 -7.41 -9.56
CA VAL A 68 0.50 -7.23 -10.48
C VAL A 68 0.50 -5.76 -10.88
N PRO A 69 0.83 -5.44 -12.15
CA PRO A 69 0.96 -4.05 -12.59
C PRO A 69 -0.40 -3.39 -12.85
N SER A 70 -0.41 -2.07 -12.73
CA SER A 70 -1.52 -1.19 -13.12
C SER A 70 -1.29 -0.56 -14.50
N CYS A 71 -2.33 0.15 -14.99
CA CYS A 71 -2.28 1.00 -16.17
C CYS A 71 -3.26 2.17 -16.04
N LEU A 72 -3.14 3.16 -16.92
CA LEU A 72 -4.02 4.34 -16.92
C LEU A 72 -5.50 3.99 -17.09
N ASP A 73 -5.80 2.94 -17.89
CA ASP A 73 -7.17 2.50 -18.16
C ASP A 73 -7.87 1.96 -16.92
N LEU A 74 -7.15 1.60 -15.85
CA LEU A 74 -7.74 1.17 -14.60
C LEU A 74 -8.70 2.22 -14.01
N SER A 75 -8.47 3.51 -14.30
CA SER A 75 -9.37 4.58 -13.88
C SER A 75 -10.79 4.46 -14.45
N ALA A 76 -10.97 3.77 -15.59
CA ALA A 76 -12.27 3.54 -16.22
C ALA A 76 -13.05 2.38 -15.58
N VAL A 77 -12.37 1.47 -14.88
CA VAL A 77 -12.97 0.24 -14.34
C VAL A 77 -14.15 0.52 -13.40
N GLU A 78 -14.12 1.62 -12.67
CA GLU A 78 -15.21 2.00 -11.75
C GLU A 78 -16.53 2.26 -12.47
N THR A 79 -16.46 2.86 -13.66
CA THR A 79 -17.63 3.12 -14.49
C THR A 79 -18.08 1.85 -15.23
N GLU A 80 -17.15 1.05 -15.70
CA GLU A 80 -17.42 -0.19 -16.44
C GLU A 80 -18.05 -1.26 -15.55
N LEU A 81 -17.64 -1.36 -14.30
CA LEU A 81 -18.17 -2.33 -13.34
C LEU A 81 -19.39 -1.82 -12.54
N ILE A 82 -19.96 -0.66 -12.88
CA ILE A 82 -21.02 -0.04 -12.07
C ILE A 82 -22.25 -0.94 -11.88
N ASN A 83 -22.57 -1.75 -12.89
CA ASN A 83 -23.72 -2.68 -12.89
C ASN A 83 -23.32 -4.12 -12.55
N GLU A 84 -22.04 -4.38 -12.26
CA GLU A 84 -21.55 -5.73 -11.97
C GLU A 84 -21.96 -6.14 -10.55
N ALA A 85 -22.61 -7.30 -10.41
CA ALA A 85 -22.99 -7.84 -9.11
C ALA A 85 -21.75 -8.30 -8.33
N GLY A 86 -21.64 -7.89 -7.07
CA GLY A 86 -20.49 -8.25 -6.24
C GLY A 86 -19.18 -7.57 -6.64
N ARG A 87 -19.26 -6.45 -7.36
CA ARG A 87 -18.09 -5.67 -7.82
C ARG A 87 -17.10 -5.31 -6.72
N GLU A 88 -17.55 -5.23 -5.47
CA GLU A 88 -16.70 -4.97 -4.30
C GLU A 88 -15.85 -6.18 -3.88
N LEU A 89 -16.14 -7.37 -4.41
CA LEU A 89 -15.50 -8.65 -4.07
C LEU A 89 -14.53 -9.16 -5.15
N ILE A 90 -14.44 -8.47 -6.28
CA ILE A 90 -13.66 -8.93 -7.46
C ILE A 90 -12.22 -9.18 -7.08
N LEU A 91 -11.54 -8.23 -6.42
CA LEU A 91 -10.14 -8.40 -6.04
C LEU A 91 -9.96 -9.55 -5.04
N ALA A 92 -10.87 -9.71 -4.08
CA ALA A 92 -10.81 -10.81 -3.10
C ALA A 92 -10.86 -12.18 -3.80
N HIS A 93 -11.67 -12.31 -4.85
CA HIS A 93 -11.71 -13.53 -5.66
C HIS A 93 -10.45 -13.73 -6.49
N LEU A 94 -9.92 -12.66 -7.12
CA LEU A 94 -8.72 -12.73 -7.95
C LEU A 94 -7.47 -13.15 -7.16
N ILE A 95 -7.32 -12.70 -5.92
CA ILE A 95 -6.13 -13.00 -5.10
C ILE A 95 -6.24 -14.31 -4.31
N LYS A 96 -7.37 -15.02 -4.38
CA LYS A 96 -7.61 -16.21 -3.54
C LYS A 96 -6.50 -17.25 -3.64
N GLU A 97 -6.10 -17.60 -4.86
CA GLU A 97 -5.02 -18.58 -5.09
C GLU A 97 -3.64 -18.01 -4.70
N SER A 98 -3.48 -16.69 -4.78
CA SER A 98 -2.22 -16.02 -4.41
C SER A 98 -1.99 -16.03 -2.89
N LYS A 99 -3.06 -16.01 -2.08
CA LYS A 99 -2.96 -16.12 -0.62
C LYS A 99 -2.29 -17.42 -0.14
N GLU A 100 -2.31 -18.48 -0.95
CA GLU A 100 -1.65 -19.75 -0.64
C GLU A 100 -0.17 -19.79 -1.05
N LYS A 101 0.25 -18.87 -1.96
CA LYS A 101 1.58 -18.88 -2.57
C LYS A 101 2.52 -17.82 -1.99
N TYR A 102 1.94 -16.75 -1.42
CA TYR A 102 2.66 -15.60 -0.88
C TYR A 102 2.38 -15.43 0.62
N ASP A 103 3.42 -15.09 1.38
CA ASP A 103 3.32 -14.83 2.80
C ASP A 103 2.66 -13.46 3.07
N TYR A 104 2.90 -12.51 2.16
CA TYR A 104 2.35 -11.15 2.20
C TYR A 104 1.90 -10.69 0.81
N ILE A 105 0.70 -10.10 0.77
CA ILE A 105 0.16 -9.41 -0.40
C ILE A 105 -0.04 -7.94 0.00
N LEU A 106 0.74 -7.03 -0.59
CA LEU A 106 0.63 -5.59 -0.35
C LEU A 106 -0.12 -4.93 -1.50
N ILE A 107 -1.23 -4.27 -1.19
CA ILE A 107 -2.10 -3.62 -2.18
C ILE A 107 -1.89 -2.11 -2.10
N ASP A 108 -1.45 -1.50 -3.17
CA ASP A 108 -1.39 -0.04 -3.34
C ASP A 108 -2.74 0.48 -3.83
N CYS A 109 -3.30 1.47 -3.15
CA CYS A 109 -4.61 2.02 -3.46
C CYS A 109 -4.52 3.48 -3.88
N PRO A 110 -5.41 3.94 -4.79
CA PRO A 110 -5.55 5.35 -5.08
C PRO A 110 -5.96 6.14 -3.81
N PRO A 111 -5.66 7.45 -3.75
CA PRO A 111 -6.02 8.29 -2.61
C PRO A 111 -7.52 8.58 -2.49
N SER A 112 -8.31 8.12 -3.45
CA SER A 112 -9.78 8.27 -3.48
C SER A 112 -10.47 7.13 -2.74
N LEU A 113 -11.63 7.41 -2.14
CA LEU A 113 -12.50 6.39 -1.53
C LEU A 113 -13.48 5.84 -2.58
N SER A 114 -12.96 5.12 -3.54
CA SER A 114 -13.62 4.63 -4.73
C SER A 114 -13.88 3.11 -4.69
N LEU A 115 -14.42 2.54 -5.77
CA LEU A 115 -14.62 1.09 -5.91
C LEU A 115 -13.30 0.31 -5.77
N LEU A 116 -12.20 0.84 -6.28
CA LEU A 116 -10.87 0.22 -6.16
C LEU A 116 -10.44 0.12 -4.70
N THR A 117 -10.58 1.21 -3.94
CA THR A 117 -10.29 1.21 -2.50
C THR A 117 -11.21 0.26 -1.72
N LEU A 118 -12.52 0.18 -2.08
CA LEU A 118 -13.42 -0.80 -1.48
C LEU A 118 -12.98 -2.23 -1.75
N ASN A 119 -12.56 -2.55 -2.98
CA ASN A 119 -12.02 -3.86 -3.34
C ASN A 119 -10.78 -4.21 -2.50
N ALA A 120 -9.85 -3.26 -2.35
CA ALA A 120 -8.66 -3.46 -1.54
C ALA A 120 -9.00 -3.75 -0.08
N LEU A 121 -9.86 -2.94 0.55
CA LEU A 121 -10.27 -3.12 1.94
C LEU A 121 -11.04 -4.44 2.15
N THR A 122 -11.85 -4.83 1.17
CA THR A 122 -12.62 -6.09 1.21
C THR A 122 -11.71 -7.31 1.09
N ALA A 123 -10.63 -7.21 0.33
CA ALA A 123 -9.68 -8.30 0.08
C ALA A 123 -8.58 -8.43 1.14
N SER A 124 -8.40 -7.41 1.99
CA SER A 124 -7.28 -7.30 2.93
C SER A 124 -7.62 -7.80 4.33
N ASP A 125 -6.62 -8.34 5.01
CA ASP A 125 -6.70 -8.73 6.42
C ASP A 125 -6.31 -7.56 7.34
N GLN A 126 -5.40 -6.68 6.86
CA GLN A 126 -4.88 -5.55 7.63
C GLN A 126 -4.77 -4.27 6.78
N LEU A 127 -4.99 -3.13 7.42
CA LEU A 127 -4.87 -1.80 6.83
C LEU A 127 -3.77 -1.01 7.54
N ILE A 128 -2.78 -0.54 6.78
CA ILE A 128 -1.81 0.48 7.20
C ILE A 128 -2.26 1.81 6.63
N ILE A 129 -2.38 2.83 7.47
CA ILE A 129 -2.81 4.17 7.07
C ILE A 129 -1.60 5.12 7.06
N PRO A 130 -1.04 5.44 5.88
CA PRO A 130 0.04 6.41 5.81
C PRO A 130 -0.48 7.83 6.00
N VAL A 131 0.19 8.59 6.86
CA VAL A 131 -0.13 9.98 7.14
C VAL A 131 1.11 10.84 7.00
N GLN A 132 1.07 11.79 6.07
CA GLN A 132 2.14 12.78 5.98
C GLN A 132 2.08 13.70 7.20
N ALA A 133 3.24 14.03 7.77
CA ALA A 133 3.34 14.94 8.92
C ALA A 133 3.01 16.41 8.54
N GLN A 134 1.82 16.62 7.94
CA GLN A 134 1.30 17.90 7.46
C GLN A 134 -0.12 18.14 7.96
N TYR A 135 -0.47 19.40 8.20
CA TYR A 135 -1.73 19.81 8.84
C TYR A 135 -3.03 19.29 8.18
N LEU A 136 -3.05 19.09 6.84
CA LEU A 136 -4.27 18.70 6.11
C LEU A 136 -4.58 17.20 6.18
N ALA A 137 -3.68 16.36 6.71
CA ALA A 137 -3.85 14.91 6.73
C ALA A 137 -5.08 14.44 7.54
N MET A 138 -5.45 15.14 8.61
CA MET A 138 -6.52 14.75 9.53
C MET A 138 -7.93 14.76 8.92
N ARG A 139 -8.21 15.67 7.96
CA ARG A 139 -9.55 15.76 7.36
C ARG A 139 -9.92 14.53 6.53
N GLY A 140 -8.95 13.92 5.84
CA GLY A 140 -9.18 12.71 5.05
C GLY A 140 -9.40 11.47 5.91
N MET A 141 -8.79 11.42 7.09
CA MET A 141 -8.82 10.25 7.98
C MET A 141 -10.21 9.95 8.53
N ALA A 142 -10.98 10.96 8.91
CA ALA A 142 -12.34 10.76 9.40
C ALA A 142 -13.24 10.09 8.35
N LYS A 143 -13.13 10.49 7.07
CA LYS A 143 -13.85 9.86 5.96
C LYS A 143 -13.37 8.43 5.73
N LEU A 144 -12.07 8.20 5.76
CA LEU A 144 -11.51 6.85 5.62
C LEU A 144 -12.04 5.93 6.72
N MET A 145 -12.04 6.37 7.98
CA MET A 145 -12.55 5.57 9.10
C MET A 145 -14.04 5.24 8.96
N GLN A 146 -14.86 6.16 8.43
CA GLN A 146 -16.26 5.87 8.11
C GLN A 146 -16.41 4.76 7.06
N VAL A 147 -15.54 4.75 6.03
CA VAL A 147 -15.54 3.71 5.00
C VAL A 147 -15.05 2.39 5.58
N VAL A 148 -13.96 2.38 6.34
CA VAL A 148 -13.44 1.19 7.01
C VAL A 148 -14.50 0.54 7.89
N ASN A 149 -15.20 1.32 8.71
CA ASN A 149 -16.29 0.82 9.56
C ASN A 149 -17.42 0.20 8.73
N LYS A 150 -17.80 0.79 7.59
CA LYS A 150 -18.83 0.22 6.69
C LYS A 150 -18.36 -1.08 6.05
N VAL A 151 -17.07 -1.16 5.65
CA VAL A 151 -16.49 -2.39 5.10
C VAL A 151 -16.49 -3.49 6.17
N GLN A 152 -16.05 -3.20 7.39
CA GLN A 152 -16.08 -4.15 8.50
C GLN A 152 -17.49 -4.67 8.82
N GLN A 153 -18.48 -3.81 8.74
CA GLN A 153 -19.88 -4.19 9.02
C GLN A 153 -20.55 -5.01 7.91
N ARG A 154 -20.12 -4.86 6.66
CA ARG A 154 -20.90 -5.36 5.50
C ARG A 154 -20.16 -6.27 4.56
N LEU A 155 -18.84 -6.13 4.43
CA LEU A 155 -18.04 -6.78 3.39
C LEU A 155 -16.91 -7.64 3.96
N ASN A 156 -16.21 -7.16 5.01
CA ASN A 156 -15.06 -7.85 5.58
C ASN A 156 -14.95 -7.55 7.09
N SER A 157 -15.57 -8.41 7.92
CA SER A 157 -15.57 -8.26 9.38
C SER A 157 -14.20 -8.45 10.02
N ASP A 158 -13.29 -9.12 9.33
CA ASP A 158 -11.97 -9.50 9.85
C ASP A 158 -10.90 -8.45 9.57
N LEU A 159 -11.23 -7.43 8.76
CA LEU A 159 -10.31 -6.33 8.48
C LEU A 159 -9.89 -5.62 9.77
N LYS A 160 -8.58 -5.58 10.04
CA LYS A 160 -8.00 -4.89 11.19
C LYS A 160 -7.19 -3.67 10.74
N ILE A 161 -7.13 -2.63 11.58
CA ILE A 161 -6.18 -1.54 11.39
C ILE A 161 -4.89 -1.96 12.07
N ALA A 162 -3.86 -2.27 11.28
CA ALA A 162 -2.52 -2.58 11.76
C ALA A 162 -1.85 -1.34 12.39
N GLY A 163 -2.07 -0.16 11.79
CA GLY A 163 -1.57 1.07 12.39
C GLY A 163 -1.58 2.26 11.44
N VAL A 164 -1.34 3.41 12.02
CA VAL A 164 -1.10 4.67 11.31
C VAL A 164 0.41 4.89 11.22
N LEU A 165 0.92 5.04 10.00
CA LEU A 165 2.34 5.25 9.73
C LEU A 165 2.60 6.72 9.37
N ILE A 166 3.33 7.43 10.24
CA ILE A 166 3.71 8.81 9.99
C ILE A 166 4.87 8.84 8.99
N THR A 167 4.69 9.58 7.89
CA THR A 167 5.67 9.66 6.80
C THR A 167 6.12 11.10 6.56
N GLN A 168 7.23 11.26 5.83
CA GLN A 168 7.86 12.56 5.55
C GLN A 168 8.15 13.37 6.82
N TYR A 169 8.51 12.64 7.89
CA TYR A 169 8.76 13.24 9.19
C TYR A 169 10.13 13.93 9.24
N ASP A 170 10.13 15.15 9.77
CA ASP A 170 11.35 15.90 10.11
C ASP A 170 11.23 16.39 11.56
N GLY A 171 11.92 15.71 12.48
CA GLY A 171 11.88 16.01 13.92
C GLY A 171 12.38 17.41 14.31
N ARG A 172 12.99 18.16 13.39
CA ARG A 172 13.38 19.56 13.61
C ARG A 172 12.21 20.53 13.43
N LYS A 173 11.12 20.09 12.78
CA LYS A 173 9.94 20.93 12.52
C LYS A 173 8.91 20.76 13.62
N ASN A 174 8.57 21.84 14.32
CA ASN A 174 7.54 21.83 15.35
C ASN A 174 6.18 21.35 14.82
N LEU A 175 5.82 21.74 13.59
CA LEU A 175 4.58 21.29 12.95
C LEU A 175 4.52 19.75 12.87
N ASN A 176 5.62 19.07 12.49
CA ASN A 176 5.64 17.62 12.39
C ASN A 176 5.46 16.95 13.77
N LYS A 177 6.02 17.53 14.82
CA LYS A 177 5.82 17.04 16.20
C LYS A 177 4.36 17.17 16.63
N SER A 178 3.76 18.36 16.44
CA SER A 178 2.35 18.60 16.79
C SER A 178 1.39 17.68 16.00
N VAL A 179 1.67 17.42 14.73
CA VAL A 179 0.87 16.46 13.93
C VAL A 179 1.03 15.05 14.45
N SER A 180 2.26 14.63 14.80
CA SER A 180 2.52 13.31 15.38
C SER A 180 1.77 13.11 16.72
N GLU A 181 1.82 14.08 17.61
CA GLU A 181 1.10 14.07 18.89
C GLU A 181 -0.41 13.96 18.69
N LEU A 182 -0.98 14.75 17.77
CA LEU A 182 -2.41 14.70 17.44
C LEU A 182 -2.84 13.36 16.86
N VAL A 183 -2.01 12.75 15.99
CA VAL A 183 -2.26 11.42 15.43
C VAL A 183 -2.24 10.37 16.54
N GLN A 184 -1.26 10.43 17.45
CA GLN A 184 -1.17 9.52 18.60
C GLN A 184 -2.38 9.63 19.54
N GLU A 185 -2.82 10.84 19.86
CA GLU A 185 -4.03 11.09 20.66
C GLU A 185 -5.30 10.53 19.97
N THR A 186 -5.41 10.71 18.66
CA THR A 186 -6.60 10.30 17.88
C THR A 186 -6.70 8.79 17.72
N PHE A 187 -5.56 8.10 17.51
CA PHE A 187 -5.53 6.66 17.17
C PHE A 187 -5.06 5.75 18.32
N GLN A 188 -4.90 6.26 19.51
CA GLN A 188 -4.64 5.57 20.78
C GLN A 188 -4.05 4.15 20.65
N GLY A 189 -2.73 4.03 20.59
CA GLY A 189 -2.04 2.74 20.52
C GLY A 189 -2.03 2.05 19.13
N LYS A 190 -2.65 2.66 18.11
CA LYS A 190 -2.62 2.18 16.73
C LYS A 190 -1.74 3.07 15.83
N VAL A 191 -0.64 3.56 16.34
CA VAL A 191 0.33 4.37 15.61
C VAL A 191 1.68 3.67 15.69
N PHE A 192 2.33 3.45 14.56
CA PHE A 192 3.68 2.91 14.55
C PHE A 192 4.63 3.81 15.34
N SER A 193 5.49 3.22 16.16
CA SER A 193 6.51 3.95 16.93
C SER A 193 7.55 4.56 15.98
N THR A 194 7.83 3.88 14.89
CA THR A 194 8.74 4.34 13.83
C THR A 194 8.04 5.32 12.91
N HIS A 195 8.71 6.45 12.63
CA HIS A 195 8.31 7.42 11.61
C HIS A 195 9.21 7.28 10.39
N ILE A 196 8.64 7.36 9.19
CA ILE A 196 9.45 7.41 7.95
C ILE A 196 9.98 8.83 7.78
N ARG A 197 11.29 8.98 7.92
CA ARG A 197 11.97 10.27 7.76
C ARG A 197 11.93 10.73 6.31
N ASN A 198 11.96 12.05 6.12
CA ASN A 198 12.12 12.63 4.80
C ASN A 198 13.56 12.41 4.31
N ALA A 199 13.79 11.40 3.48
CA ALA A 199 15.10 11.02 2.95
C ALA A 199 15.12 11.11 1.42
N ILE A 200 16.15 11.73 0.87
CA ILE A 200 16.32 11.90 -0.58
C ILE A 200 16.37 10.54 -1.29
N ALA A 201 17.06 9.56 -0.71
CA ALA A 201 17.18 8.22 -1.27
C ALA A 201 15.82 7.55 -1.54
N LEU A 202 14.79 7.81 -0.71
CA LEU A 202 13.43 7.29 -0.93
C LEU A 202 12.74 7.92 -2.16
N ALA A 203 13.16 9.12 -2.57
CA ALA A 203 12.66 9.76 -3.78
C ALA A 203 13.45 9.36 -5.03
N GLU A 204 14.70 8.96 -4.86
CA GLU A 204 15.60 8.59 -5.95
C GLU A 204 15.45 7.12 -6.35
N ALA A 205 15.28 6.19 -5.39
CA ALA A 205 15.18 4.75 -5.64
C ALA A 205 14.16 4.39 -6.74
N PRO A 206 12.92 4.92 -6.76
CA PRO A 206 11.95 4.67 -7.82
C PRO A 206 12.42 5.12 -9.21
N THR A 207 13.29 6.14 -9.30
CA THR A 207 13.82 6.61 -10.60
C THR A 207 14.79 5.63 -11.23
N GLN A 208 15.31 4.70 -10.43
CA GLN A 208 16.21 3.62 -10.86
C GLN A 208 15.49 2.27 -10.98
N GLY A 209 14.16 2.25 -10.79
CA GLY A 209 13.37 1.02 -10.80
C GLY A 209 13.81 0.05 -9.70
N GLN A 210 14.10 0.56 -8.50
CA GLN A 210 14.59 -0.23 -7.37
C GLN A 210 13.87 0.18 -6.09
N ASP A 211 13.71 -0.78 -5.15
CA ASP A 211 13.34 -0.48 -3.79
C ASP A 211 14.52 0.14 -3.01
N ILE A 212 14.25 0.65 -1.81
CA ILE A 212 15.26 1.35 -1.00
C ILE A 212 16.41 0.44 -0.56
N PHE A 213 16.16 -0.87 -0.35
CA PHE A 213 17.16 -1.81 0.13
C PHE A 213 18.16 -2.19 -0.96
N HIS A 214 17.73 -2.16 -2.23
CA HIS A 214 18.62 -2.36 -3.37
C HIS A 214 19.34 -1.07 -3.78
N TYR A 215 18.66 0.08 -3.68
CA TYR A 215 19.22 1.36 -4.06
C TYR A 215 20.20 1.92 -3.01
N ALA A 216 19.78 1.98 -1.74
CA ALA A 216 20.54 2.59 -0.66
C ALA A 216 20.34 1.86 0.69
N PRO A 217 20.86 0.62 0.84
CA PRO A 217 20.58 -0.26 1.99
C PRO A 217 21.01 0.29 3.35
N LYS A 218 21.92 1.28 3.37
CA LYS A 218 22.42 1.91 4.62
C LYS A 218 21.80 3.30 4.85
N SER A 219 20.78 3.66 4.10
CA SER A 219 20.10 4.94 4.24
C SER A 219 19.16 4.97 5.43
N ALA A 220 18.85 6.18 5.92
CA ALA A 220 17.84 6.37 6.93
C ALA A 220 16.46 5.83 6.52
N GLY A 221 16.13 5.88 5.22
CA GLY A 221 14.89 5.31 4.69
C GLY A 221 14.84 3.79 4.79
N ALA A 222 15.94 3.08 4.49
CA ALA A 222 16.01 1.64 4.65
C ALA A 222 15.87 1.22 6.13
N GLU A 223 16.58 1.90 7.04
CA GLU A 223 16.45 1.69 8.49
C GLU A 223 15.01 1.88 8.98
N ASP A 224 14.34 2.97 8.56
CA ASP A 224 12.97 3.26 8.98
C ASP A 224 12.00 2.16 8.51
N TYR A 225 12.08 1.71 7.24
CA TYR A 225 11.22 0.65 6.73
C TYR A 225 11.52 -0.72 7.34
N GLU A 226 12.77 -1.00 7.68
CA GLU A 226 13.14 -2.21 8.43
C GLU A 226 12.48 -2.20 9.83
N ASN A 227 12.52 -1.06 10.52
CA ASN A 227 11.89 -0.91 11.84
C ASN A 227 10.37 -1.04 11.77
N VAL A 228 9.71 -0.41 10.79
CA VAL A 228 8.26 -0.57 10.55
C VAL A 228 7.91 -2.04 10.28
N CYS A 229 8.71 -2.72 9.48
CA CYS A 229 8.54 -4.14 9.21
C CYS A 229 8.64 -4.98 10.49
N ASN A 230 9.60 -4.69 11.37
CA ASN A 230 9.75 -5.36 12.65
C ASN A 230 8.55 -5.15 13.57
N GLU A 231 8.03 -3.91 13.66
CA GLU A 231 6.81 -3.60 14.43
C GLU A 231 5.62 -4.39 13.88
N LEU A 232 5.41 -4.40 12.55
CA LEU A 232 4.32 -5.13 11.89
C LEU A 232 4.37 -6.63 12.17
N LEU A 233 5.57 -7.23 12.16
CA LEU A 233 5.75 -8.66 12.42
C LEU A 233 5.55 -9.02 13.90
N THR A 234 5.83 -8.10 14.82
CA THR A 234 5.63 -8.32 16.26
C THR A 234 4.15 -8.33 16.62
N GLU A 235 3.33 -7.48 16.02
CA GLU A 235 1.88 -7.44 16.25
C GLU A 235 1.15 -8.70 15.73
N LYS A 236 1.71 -9.44 14.77
CA LYS A 236 1.14 -10.72 14.30
C LYS A 236 1.32 -11.87 15.32
N ASN A 237 2.20 -11.73 16.29
CA ASN A 237 2.51 -12.76 17.28
C ASN A 237 1.72 -12.58 18.59
N VAL A 238 0.80 -11.63 18.66
CA VAL A 238 -0.13 -11.37 19.76
C VAL A 238 -1.56 -11.56 19.27
#